data_60432d4bbf0e41ad5a54780d01e81b46
#
_entry.id   60432d4bbf0e41ad5a54780d01e81b46
#
_cell.length_a   1.000
_cell.length_b   1.000
_cell.length_c   1.000
_cell.angle_alpha   90.00
_cell.angle_beta   90.00
_cell.angle_gamma   90.00
#
_symmetry.space_group_name_H-M   'P 1'
#
loop_
_entity.id
_entity.type
_entity.pdbx_description
1 polymer ?
#
loop_
_entity_poly.entity_id
_entity_poly.type
_entity_poly.pdbx_seq_one_letter_code
_entity_poly.pdbx_strand_id
1 'polypeptide(L)'
;GVSLGTKAQEGKRKPNGIHIQIEKNKKLGAEGYQLKITKDGIVLSAQNKTAALWGVQSILQLAKQSKEIPCGVAIDVPDYQYRGFMIDCGRKYIPLDYLRQLVHVMSYYKMNTLQVHLNDNGFKTYFNDDWNETYAGFRIQSELFPGLTSKDGFYTKDEFRRFIRDAAKEGVEIIPEIDAPAHALAFTHYRPSLSCEKYGADHLDLQNPAVVPFLDSLWSEYLAGPDPVFDCPKVHIGTDEYNNQDSTVVELFRKLTDHLIHTVEGYGKQAVLWGALTHAKGKTPVKSENVIMDMWYNGYADPKVMKEDGFKMVSVPDGYVYIVPEAGYYYNYLNDKMLYERWTPAQIGNQKFEERDPQIMGGMFALWNDVCGNGISIGDLHHRIFPAMQVISQKTWHAVNDTIGYANWDKQRRVLGEGPLSNELGNTEFSATNLLPGQSFAPASEMRQLGYDYQVDFDITWSDEKEGTVLMAGPRAKVYLSDPIGGWIGFSRDGYLFTFRYKGQPGVTEHITIKGTNKNTALYVNDKLVHDLKYGIGYKADKKTYRIVRTLVFPLQQTGDFKSKITQFKARKL
;
A
#
# COMPACT_ATOMS: atom_id res chain seq x y z
N GLY A 1 -26.55 20.44 -5.00
CA GLY A 1 -25.23 20.13 -4.51
C GLY A 1 -24.90 20.99 -3.31
N VAL A 2 -24.66 20.37 -2.15
CA VAL A 2 -24.11 21.11 -0.99
C VAL A 2 -22.64 21.34 -1.28
N SER A 3 -22.25 22.57 -1.62
CA SER A 3 -20.85 22.99 -1.62
C SER A 3 -20.39 22.99 -0.16
N LEU A 4 -19.58 22.05 0.22
CA LEU A 4 -18.85 22.06 1.49
C LEU A 4 -17.79 23.16 1.42
N GLY A 5 -18.20 24.38 1.75
CA GLY A 5 -17.28 25.50 1.95
C GLY A 5 -16.38 25.20 3.14
N THR A 6 -15.10 24.97 2.88
CA THR A 6 -14.08 24.54 3.84
C THR A 6 -13.54 25.70 4.68
N LYS A 7 -14.38 26.40 5.42
CA LYS A 7 -13.91 27.25 6.53
C LYS A 7 -14.60 26.79 7.79
N ALA A 8 -13.86 26.04 8.62
CA ALA A 8 -14.25 25.85 10.02
C ALA A 8 -14.31 27.25 10.68
N GLN A 9 -15.50 27.69 11.09
CA GLN A 9 -15.68 28.87 11.89
C GLN A 9 -16.05 28.42 13.31
N GLU A 10 -15.28 28.82 14.28
CA GLU A 10 -15.74 28.80 15.67
C GLU A 10 -16.93 29.79 15.77
N GLY A 11 -18.10 29.31 16.16
CA GLY A 11 -19.24 30.17 16.25
C GLY A 11 -20.55 29.48 16.64
N LYS A 12 -21.62 30.25 16.73
CA LYS A 12 -22.97 29.79 17.07
C LYS A 12 -23.52 28.84 15.99
N ARG A 13 -24.27 27.81 16.41
CA ARG A 13 -24.93 26.81 15.54
C ARG A 13 -25.76 27.52 14.48
N LYS A 14 -25.50 27.20 13.20
CA LYS A 14 -26.30 27.67 12.07
C LYS A 14 -27.27 26.56 11.65
N PRO A 15 -28.52 26.86 11.28
CA PRO A 15 -29.42 25.87 10.71
C PRO A 15 -28.82 25.31 9.39
N ASN A 16 -29.09 24.04 9.11
CA ASN A 16 -28.60 23.30 7.95
C ASN A 16 -27.06 23.13 7.89
N GLY A 17 -26.38 23.22 9.02
CA GLY A 17 -24.93 23.07 9.12
C GLY A 17 -24.51 21.76 9.77
N ILE A 18 -23.19 21.47 9.68
CA ILE A 18 -22.54 20.43 10.45
C ILE A 18 -21.85 21.09 11.65
N HIS A 19 -22.21 20.65 12.85
CA HIS A 19 -21.63 21.12 14.10
C HIS A 19 -20.79 20.04 14.74
N ILE A 20 -19.52 20.31 14.96
CA ILE A 20 -18.58 19.41 15.63
C ILE A 20 -18.43 19.86 17.08
N GLN A 21 -18.70 18.98 18.03
CA GLN A 21 -18.58 19.21 19.47
C GLN A 21 -17.53 18.25 20.03
N ILE A 22 -16.48 18.82 20.64
CA ILE A 22 -15.49 18.04 21.36
C ILE A 22 -15.87 18.06 22.82
N GLU A 23 -16.32 16.93 23.35
CA GLU A 23 -16.83 16.78 24.70
C GLU A 23 -16.41 15.42 25.30
N LYS A 24 -16.16 15.40 26.61
CA LYS A 24 -15.80 14.16 27.31
C LYS A 24 -17.01 13.23 27.40
N ASN A 25 -16.90 12.07 26.76
CA ASN A 25 -17.91 11.01 26.82
C ASN A 25 -17.24 9.63 26.86
N LYS A 26 -17.10 9.06 28.06
CA LYS A 26 -16.42 7.78 28.27
C LYS A 26 -17.02 6.62 27.47
N LYS A 27 -18.30 6.68 27.07
CA LYS A 27 -18.97 5.64 26.27
C LYS A 27 -18.46 5.57 24.85
N LEU A 28 -17.86 6.64 24.33
CA LEU A 28 -17.33 6.72 22.97
C LEU A 28 -15.89 6.19 22.87
N GLY A 29 -15.19 5.94 23.98
CA GLY A 29 -13.78 5.56 23.93
C GLY A 29 -12.91 6.63 23.27
N ALA A 30 -11.70 6.28 22.88
CA ALA A 30 -10.74 7.23 22.30
C ALA A 30 -11.07 7.63 20.84
N GLU A 31 -11.75 6.78 20.09
CA GLU A 31 -11.97 6.95 18.65
C GLU A 31 -13.44 6.95 18.22
N GLY A 32 -14.36 6.64 19.13
CA GLY A 32 -15.79 6.64 18.83
C GLY A 32 -16.40 8.04 18.80
N TYR A 33 -17.52 8.15 18.10
CA TYR A 33 -18.27 9.39 17.92
C TYR A 33 -19.78 9.13 17.90
N GLN A 34 -20.56 10.19 18.03
CA GLN A 34 -22.01 10.19 17.87
C GLN A 34 -22.41 11.16 16.78
N LEU A 35 -23.27 10.72 15.86
CA LEU A 35 -23.95 11.56 14.88
C LEU A 35 -25.40 11.72 15.27
N LYS A 36 -25.86 12.95 15.43
CA LYS A 36 -27.29 13.30 15.56
C LYS A 36 -27.72 14.08 14.32
N ILE A 37 -28.53 13.45 13.48
CA ILE A 37 -29.00 13.99 12.21
C ILE A 37 -30.45 14.40 12.37
N THR A 38 -30.75 15.67 12.09
CA THR A 38 -32.08 16.25 12.17
C THR A 38 -32.38 17.06 10.92
N LYS A 39 -33.62 17.53 10.77
CA LYS A 39 -33.98 18.45 9.65
C LYS A 39 -33.18 19.76 9.70
N ASP A 40 -32.68 20.17 10.87
CA ASP A 40 -31.93 21.41 11.09
C ASP A 40 -30.41 21.24 10.95
N GLY A 41 -29.92 20.05 10.59
CA GLY A 41 -28.50 19.78 10.38
C GLY A 41 -27.95 18.59 11.17
N ILE A 42 -26.63 18.47 11.19
CA ILE A 42 -25.89 17.37 11.80
C ILE A 42 -25.11 17.89 13.01
N VAL A 43 -25.20 17.17 14.12
CA VAL A 43 -24.31 17.36 15.28
C VAL A 43 -23.43 16.12 15.40
N LEU A 44 -22.13 16.33 15.31
CA LEU A 44 -21.09 15.33 15.52
C LEU A 44 -20.46 15.58 16.89
N SER A 45 -20.64 14.66 17.83
CA SER A 45 -20.01 14.68 19.16
C SER A 45 -18.88 13.66 19.25
N ALA A 46 -17.71 14.07 19.73
CA ALA A 46 -16.52 13.22 19.84
C ALA A 46 -15.65 13.66 21.03
N GLN A 47 -14.77 12.78 21.54
CA GLN A 47 -13.90 13.13 22.67
C GLN A 47 -12.66 13.94 22.28
N ASN A 48 -12.21 13.83 21.04
CA ASN A 48 -11.01 14.45 20.52
C ASN A 48 -11.09 14.67 19.00
N LYS A 49 -10.06 15.29 18.42
CA LYS A 49 -10.00 15.62 17.00
C LYS A 49 -9.99 14.39 16.10
N THR A 50 -9.31 13.30 16.50
CA THR A 50 -9.23 12.06 15.72
C THR A 50 -10.59 11.37 15.65
N ALA A 51 -11.29 11.25 16.78
CA ALA A 51 -12.65 10.72 16.79
C ALA A 51 -13.63 11.58 15.96
N ALA A 52 -13.48 12.90 16.01
CA ALA A 52 -14.25 13.81 15.16
C ALA A 52 -13.93 13.63 13.67
N LEU A 53 -12.66 13.40 13.32
CA LEU A 53 -12.27 13.09 11.94
C LEU A 53 -12.98 11.82 11.43
N TRP A 54 -13.04 10.75 12.23
CA TRP A 54 -13.76 9.53 11.88
C TRP A 54 -15.26 9.79 11.66
N GLY A 55 -15.87 10.63 12.48
CA GLY A 55 -17.26 11.04 12.27
C GLY A 55 -17.46 11.85 10.99
N VAL A 56 -16.51 12.71 10.63
CA VAL A 56 -16.52 13.46 9.35
C VAL A 56 -16.41 12.49 8.18
N GLN A 57 -15.52 11.49 8.24
CA GLN A 57 -15.43 10.48 7.18
C GLN A 57 -16.76 9.74 6.98
N SER A 58 -17.45 9.39 8.05
CA SER A 58 -18.78 8.78 7.94
C SER A 58 -19.82 9.71 7.32
N ILE A 59 -19.81 11.00 7.62
CA ILE A 59 -20.69 11.96 6.96
C ILE A 59 -20.40 12.02 5.45
N LEU A 60 -19.13 12.05 5.06
CA LEU A 60 -18.71 12.03 3.66
C LEU A 60 -19.19 10.75 2.94
N GLN A 61 -19.03 9.59 3.60
CA GLN A 61 -19.49 8.30 3.07
C GLN A 61 -21.00 8.23 2.91
N LEU A 62 -21.77 8.76 3.87
CA LEU A 62 -23.24 8.87 3.77
C LEU A 62 -23.64 9.78 2.62
N ALA A 63 -23.02 10.94 2.49
CA ALA A 63 -23.28 11.89 1.42
C ALA A 63 -22.93 11.34 0.01
N LYS A 64 -21.94 10.44 -0.05
CA LYS A 64 -21.57 9.76 -1.31
C LYS A 64 -22.63 8.73 -1.74
N GLN A 65 -23.30 8.09 -0.80
CA GLN A 65 -24.30 7.05 -1.07
C GLN A 65 -25.68 7.62 -1.38
N SER A 66 -26.06 8.77 -0.82
CA SER A 66 -27.38 9.37 -1.01
C SER A 66 -27.34 10.89 -0.92
N LYS A 67 -28.20 11.55 -1.71
CA LYS A 67 -28.45 12.99 -1.59
C LYS A 67 -29.26 13.36 -0.35
N GLU A 68 -29.96 12.40 0.23
CA GLU A 68 -30.77 12.57 1.43
C GLU A 68 -30.25 11.61 2.53
N ILE A 69 -29.91 12.15 3.68
CA ILE A 69 -29.44 11.38 4.82
C ILE A 69 -30.59 11.27 5.81
N PRO A 70 -31.01 10.06 6.24
CA PRO A 70 -32.11 9.89 7.19
C PRO A 70 -31.84 10.57 8.52
N CYS A 71 -32.86 11.17 9.12
CA CYS A 71 -32.78 11.68 10.49
C CYS A 71 -32.66 10.53 11.48
N GLY A 72 -31.82 10.71 12.51
CA GLY A 72 -31.61 9.71 13.55
C GLY A 72 -30.40 10.00 14.42
N VAL A 73 -30.07 9.06 15.29
CA VAL A 73 -28.86 9.08 16.12
C VAL A 73 -28.08 7.81 15.86
N ALA A 74 -26.81 7.94 15.53
CA ALA A 74 -25.86 6.84 15.41
C ALA A 74 -24.72 7.04 16.39
N ILE A 75 -24.35 5.97 17.10
CA ILE A 75 -23.13 5.89 17.92
C ILE A 75 -22.24 4.87 17.24
N ASP A 76 -21.01 5.26 16.96
CA ASP A 76 -20.07 4.44 16.19
C ASP A 76 -18.72 4.41 16.93
N VAL A 77 -18.27 3.20 17.28
CA VAL A 77 -17.07 2.93 18.07
C VAL A 77 -16.33 1.76 17.46
N PRO A 78 -15.03 1.87 17.18
CA PRO A 78 -14.29 0.76 16.60
C PRO A 78 -14.15 -0.41 17.58
N ASP A 79 -14.24 -1.63 17.05
CA ASP A 79 -14.01 -2.85 17.81
C ASP A 79 -12.53 -3.05 18.16
N TYR A 80 -11.63 -2.60 17.26
CA TYR A 80 -10.19 -2.72 17.42
C TYR A 80 -9.49 -1.39 17.22
N GLN A 81 -8.47 -1.14 18.07
CA GLN A 81 -7.71 0.10 18.05
C GLN A 81 -6.60 0.13 16.99
N TYR A 82 -6.15 -1.02 16.47
CA TYR A 82 -5.15 -1.13 15.41
C TYR A 82 -5.82 -1.58 14.11
N ARG A 83 -5.81 -0.72 13.10
CA ARG A 83 -6.44 -0.92 11.79
C ARG A 83 -5.43 -0.57 10.73
N GLY A 84 -4.63 -1.59 10.35
CA GLY A 84 -3.37 -1.39 9.68
C GLY A 84 -3.29 -1.85 8.23
N PHE A 85 -2.27 -1.33 7.57
CA PHE A 85 -1.74 -1.77 6.30
C PHE A 85 -0.22 -1.71 6.35
N MET A 86 0.48 -2.75 5.86
CA MET A 86 1.92 -2.76 5.67
C MET A 86 2.27 -2.78 4.17
N ILE A 87 3.21 -1.94 3.76
CA ILE A 87 3.68 -1.87 2.38
C ILE A 87 5.19 -2.05 2.29
N ASP A 88 5.61 -2.99 1.45
CA ASP A 88 7.03 -3.24 1.14
C ASP A 88 7.56 -2.20 0.15
N CYS A 89 8.31 -1.23 0.69
CA CYS A 89 9.07 -0.25 -0.09
C CYS A 89 10.52 -0.72 -0.33
N GLY A 90 11.02 -1.67 0.45
CA GLY A 90 12.37 -2.20 0.36
C GLY A 90 12.65 -2.84 -0.99
N ARG A 91 11.82 -3.81 -1.40
CA ARG A 91 11.98 -4.55 -2.66
C ARG A 91 11.52 -3.76 -3.89
N LYS A 92 10.65 -2.76 -3.71
CA LYS A 92 10.19 -1.87 -4.79
C LYS A 92 10.07 -0.45 -4.27
N TYR A 93 10.74 0.51 -4.92
CA TYR A 93 10.53 1.91 -4.58
C TYR A 93 9.08 2.33 -4.82
N ILE A 94 8.44 2.81 -3.79
CA ILE A 94 7.08 3.37 -3.82
C ILE A 94 7.19 4.89 -3.70
N PRO A 95 6.76 5.68 -4.71
CA PRO A 95 6.84 7.13 -4.65
C PRO A 95 6.08 7.71 -3.44
N LEU A 96 6.66 8.73 -2.82
CA LEU A 96 6.08 9.33 -1.60
C LEU A 96 4.71 9.99 -1.85
N ASP A 97 4.47 10.48 -3.06
CA ASP A 97 3.16 11.01 -3.46
C ASP A 97 2.07 9.92 -3.43
N TYR A 98 2.42 8.68 -3.81
CA TYR A 98 1.50 7.57 -3.70
C TYR A 98 1.29 7.13 -2.24
N LEU A 99 2.31 7.14 -1.39
CA LEU A 99 2.14 6.89 0.05
C LEU A 99 1.19 7.91 0.70
N ARG A 100 1.26 9.18 0.29
CA ARG A 100 0.29 10.22 0.70
C ARG A 100 -1.13 9.91 0.23
N GLN A 101 -1.29 9.43 -1.01
CA GLN A 101 -2.59 8.99 -1.50
C GLN A 101 -3.15 7.82 -0.68
N LEU A 102 -2.31 6.85 -0.32
CA LEU A 102 -2.72 5.76 0.56
C LEU A 102 -3.21 6.27 1.92
N VAL A 103 -2.51 7.23 2.52
CA VAL A 103 -2.93 7.87 3.78
C VAL A 103 -4.31 8.52 3.66
N HIS A 104 -4.58 9.24 2.57
CA HIS A 104 -5.91 9.84 2.32
C HIS A 104 -7.01 8.77 2.25
N VAL A 105 -6.79 7.70 1.48
CA VAL A 105 -7.74 6.60 1.34
C VAL A 105 -7.91 5.86 2.67
N MET A 106 -6.83 5.59 3.40
CA MET A 106 -6.87 4.97 4.73
C MET A 106 -7.70 5.81 5.70
N SER A 107 -7.46 7.12 5.75
CA SER A 107 -8.23 8.05 6.57
C SER A 107 -9.72 8.03 6.23
N TYR A 108 -10.07 8.03 4.93
CA TYR A 108 -11.46 7.94 4.48
C TYR A 108 -12.16 6.66 4.97
N TYR A 109 -11.43 5.54 5.02
CA TYR A 109 -11.90 4.25 5.53
C TYR A 109 -11.64 4.05 7.04
N LYS A 110 -11.23 5.08 7.75
CA LYS A 110 -10.95 5.06 9.21
C LYS A 110 -9.88 4.03 9.61
N MET A 111 -8.95 3.71 8.71
CA MET A 111 -7.73 2.99 9.06
C MET A 111 -6.71 3.97 9.66
N ASN A 112 -5.93 3.51 10.63
CA ASN A 112 -5.12 4.41 11.43
C ASN A 112 -3.63 4.06 11.52
N THR A 113 -3.17 3.03 10.81
CA THR A 113 -1.76 2.61 10.89
C THR A 113 -1.24 2.17 9.53
N LEU A 114 -0.17 2.81 9.07
CA LEU A 114 0.59 2.42 7.88
C LEU A 114 2.02 2.06 8.27
N GLN A 115 2.35 0.77 8.20
CA GLN A 115 3.72 0.28 8.37
C GLN A 115 4.45 0.37 7.04
N VAL A 116 5.63 0.99 7.04
CA VAL A 116 6.46 1.19 5.85
C VAL A 116 7.74 0.39 6.00
N HIS A 117 7.83 -0.72 5.30
CA HIS A 117 8.98 -1.62 5.28
C HIS A 117 10.08 -1.02 4.39
N LEU A 118 11.15 -0.49 5.01
CA LEU A 118 12.11 0.41 4.35
C LEU A 118 13.32 -0.30 3.74
N ASN A 119 13.59 -1.55 4.14
CA ASN A 119 14.68 -2.33 3.55
C ASN A 119 14.29 -3.77 3.34
N ASP A 120 14.77 -4.34 2.27
CA ASP A 120 14.67 -5.77 1.98
C ASP A 120 15.48 -6.14 0.73
N ASN A 121 15.43 -7.43 0.35
CA ASN A 121 16.11 -7.98 -0.82
C ASN A 121 15.23 -8.95 -1.60
N GLY A 122 15.59 -9.14 -2.85
CA GLY A 122 15.02 -10.19 -3.69
C GLY A 122 15.50 -11.58 -3.32
N PHE A 123 14.80 -12.60 -3.82
CA PHE A 123 15.27 -13.98 -3.72
C PHE A 123 16.43 -14.23 -4.68
N LYS A 124 17.54 -14.75 -4.16
CA LYS A 124 18.77 -15.02 -4.92
C LYS A 124 18.51 -15.81 -6.22
N THR A 125 17.55 -16.72 -6.19
CA THR A 125 17.15 -17.53 -7.36
C THR A 125 16.68 -16.73 -8.56
N TYR A 126 16.22 -15.49 -8.37
CA TYR A 126 15.87 -14.58 -9.47
C TYR A 126 17.07 -13.79 -10.02
N PHE A 127 18.25 -13.92 -9.39
CA PHE A 127 19.46 -13.14 -9.67
C PHE A 127 20.70 -14.02 -9.84
N ASN A 128 20.64 -15.02 -10.74
CA ASN A 128 21.74 -15.94 -11.06
C ASN A 128 22.28 -16.75 -9.88
N ASP A 129 21.48 -17.01 -8.84
CA ASP A 129 21.91 -17.60 -7.58
C ASP A 129 23.17 -16.90 -6.99
N ASP A 130 23.32 -15.61 -7.28
CA ASP A 130 24.43 -14.79 -6.85
C ASP A 130 23.93 -13.66 -5.96
N TRP A 131 24.38 -13.63 -4.72
CA TRP A 131 24.05 -12.57 -3.76
C TRP A 131 24.54 -11.19 -4.22
N ASN A 132 25.66 -11.09 -4.95
CA ASN A 132 26.18 -9.81 -5.45
C ASN A 132 25.28 -9.21 -6.54
N GLU A 133 24.57 -10.06 -7.30
CA GLU A 133 23.60 -9.63 -8.31
C GLU A 133 22.19 -9.47 -7.73
N THR A 134 21.93 -10.01 -6.54
CA THR A 134 20.60 -9.96 -5.92
C THR A 134 20.23 -8.55 -5.56
N TYR A 135 19.03 -8.14 -5.97
CA TYR A 135 18.51 -6.82 -5.64
C TYR A 135 18.38 -6.64 -4.12
N ALA A 136 18.80 -5.48 -3.62
CA ALA A 136 18.63 -5.06 -2.23
C ALA A 136 18.33 -3.57 -2.17
N GLY A 137 17.39 -3.17 -1.31
CA GLY A 137 16.98 -1.78 -1.16
C GLY A 137 17.00 -1.32 0.29
N PHE A 138 17.45 -0.07 0.49
CA PHE A 138 17.30 0.70 1.73
C PHE A 138 16.77 2.08 1.38
N ARG A 139 15.55 2.41 1.80
CA ARG A 139 14.74 3.49 1.22
C ARG A 139 14.82 4.83 1.93
N ILE A 140 15.54 4.93 3.04
CA ILE A 140 15.70 6.20 3.73
C ILE A 140 17.11 6.75 3.53
N GLN A 141 17.23 8.06 3.32
CA GLN A 141 18.52 8.72 3.21
C GLN A 141 19.37 8.49 4.46
N SER A 142 20.59 8.01 4.29
CA SER A 142 21.59 7.92 5.34
C SER A 142 22.76 8.85 5.06
N GLU A 143 23.12 9.64 6.04
CA GLU A 143 24.32 10.50 6.04
C GLU A 143 25.45 9.85 6.81
N LEU A 144 25.10 9.07 7.85
CA LEU A 144 26.07 8.34 8.66
C LEU A 144 26.73 7.20 7.88
N PHE A 145 25.98 6.60 6.92
CA PHE A 145 26.44 5.51 6.08
C PHE A 145 26.35 5.89 4.58
N PRO A 146 27.26 6.76 4.08
CA PRO A 146 27.26 7.21 2.68
C PRO A 146 27.36 6.03 1.71
N GLY A 147 26.36 5.88 0.82
CA GLY A 147 26.30 4.77 -0.14
C GLY A 147 25.38 3.62 0.27
N LEU A 148 24.83 3.60 1.50
CA LEU A 148 23.81 2.64 1.91
C LEU A 148 22.46 2.88 1.23
N THR A 149 22.08 4.16 1.08
CA THR A 149 20.82 4.57 0.46
C THR A 149 20.69 4.07 -0.98
N SER A 150 19.54 3.49 -1.32
CA SER A 150 19.25 2.97 -2.66
C SER A 150 19.31 4.05 -3.73
N LYS A 151 19.85 3.70 -4.92
CA LYS A 151 20.02 4.64 -6.06
C LYS A 151 18.79 4.70 -6.97
N ASP A 152 17.95 3.70 -6.95
CA ASP A 152 16.74 3.57 -7.79
C ASP A 152 15.50 4.27 -7.21
N GLY A 153 15.66 4.89 -6.03
CA GLY A 153 14.64 5.68 -5.35
C GLY A 153 14.77 5.57 -3.83
N PHE A 154 14.57 6.70 -3.17
CA PHE A 154 14.65 6.80 -1.69
C PHE A 154 13.85 8.01 -1.22
N TYR A 155 13.65 8.10 0.08
CA TYR A 155 13.05 9.24 0.76
C TYR A 155 14.14 10.03 1.46
N THR A 156 14.18 11.34 1.27
CA THR A 156 15.06 12.20 2.08
C THR A 156 14.56 12.22 3.53
N LYS A 157 15.45 12.47 4.48
CA LYS A 157 15.10 12.58 5.90
C LYS A 157 13.98 13.59 6.14
N ASP A 158 14.06 14.75 5.50
CA ASP A 158 13.07 15.81 5.66
C ASP A 158 11.72 15.50 5.02
N GLU A 159 11.70 14.85 3.86
CA GLU A 159 10.46 14.43 3.21
C GLU A 159 9.73 13.36 4.03
N PHE A 160 10.48 12.40 4.57
CA PHE A 160 9.90 11.31 5.34
C PHE A 160 9.40 11.79 6.71
N ARG A 161 10.15 12.67 7.38
CA ARG A 161 9.70 13.34 8.62
C ARG A 161 8.40 14.11 8.39
N ARG A 162 8.32 14.90 7.31
CA ARG A 162 7.10 15.63 6.95
C ARG A 162 5.94 14.68 6.65
N PHE A 163 6.21 13.60 5.94
CA PHE A 163 5.20 12.57 5.64
C PHE A 163 4.60 11.98 6.91
N ILE A 164 5.43 11.59 7.90
CA ILE A 164 4.97 11.11 9.20
C ILE A 164 4.04 12.12 9.88
N ARG A 165 4.47 13.38 9.94
CA ARG A 165 3.70 14.45 10.60
C ARG A 165 2.39 14.78 9.88
N ASP A 166 2.39 14.75 8.57
CA ASP A 166 1.19 15.03 7.78
C ASP A 166 0.19 13.88 7.85
N ALA A 167 0.64 12.63 7.81
CA ALA A 167 -0.20 11.46 7.99
C ALA A 167 -0.90 11.46 9.37
N ALA A 168 -0.19 11.85 10.43
CA ALA A 168 -0.76 11.97 11.77
C ALA A 168 -1.92 12.99 11.84
N LYS A 169 -1.89 14.07 11.03
CA LYS A 169 -3.00 15.04 10.94
C LYS A 169 -4.26 14.44 10.32
N GLU A 170 -4.10 13.39 9.52
CA GLU A 170 -5.18 12.62 8.90
C GLU A 170 -5.60 11.40 9.72
N GLY A 171 -5.08 11.27 10.94
CA GLY A 171 -5.39 10.17 11.86
C GLY A 171 -4.66 8.86 11.53
N VAL A 172 -3.66 8.88 10.65
CA VAL A 172 -2.86 7.71 10.27
C VAL A 172 -1.46 7.82 10.87
N GLU A 173 -1.11 6.88 11.72
CA GLU A 173 0.24 6.72 12.25
C GLU A 173 1.12 5.99 11.25
N ILE A 174 2.29 6.54 10.95
CA ILE A 174 3.31 5.85 10.15
C ILE A 174 4.23 5.10 11.11
N ILE A 175 4.39 3.80 10.90
CA ILE A 175 5.38 2.96 11.60
C ILE A 175 6.51 2.63 10.61
N PRO A 176 7.64 3.34 10.68
CA PRO A 176 8.80 3.00 9.86
C PRO A 176 9.42 1.70 10.38
N GLU A 177 9.76 0.82 9.43
CA GLU A 177 10.39 -0.45 9.71
C GLU A 177 11.80 -0.51 9.12
N ILE A 178 12.77 -0.87 9.96
CA ILE A 178 14.11 -1.30 9.55
C ILE A 178 14.26 -2.74 9.99
N ASP A 179 14.30 -3.64 9.04
CA ASP A 179 14.34 -5.08 9.28
C ASP A 179 15.77 -5.60 9.38
N ALA A 180 16.01 -6.35 10.43
CA ALA A 180 17.24 -7.07 10.75
C ALA A 180 16.95 -8.15 11.80
N PRO A 181 17.75 -9.24 11.91
CA PRO A 181 19.03 -9.50 11.24
C PRO A 181 18.95 -10.29 9.93
N ALA A 182 17.79 -10.82 9.53
CA ALA A 182 17.50 -11.28 8.17
C ALA A 182 17.05 -10.10 7.30
N HIS A 183 16.72 -10.32 6.02
CA HIS A 183 16.33 -9.27 5.07
C HIS A 183 17.34 -8.11 4.98
N ALA A 184 18.60 -8.40 5.28
CA ALA A 184 19.64 -7.44 5.55
C ALA A 184 20.66 -7.27 4.41
N LEU A 185 20.36 -7.76 3.19
CA LEU A 185 21.32 -7.74 2.08
C LEU A 185 21.78 -6.32 1.72
N ALA A 186 20.93 -5.31 1.90
CA ALA A 186 21.34 -3.91 1.70
C ALA A 186 22.50 -3.52 2.65
N PHE A 187 22.47 -4.00 3.89
CA PHE A 187 23.51 -3.74 4.89
C PHE A 187 24.79 -4.51 4.59
N THR A 188 24.66 -5.76 4.14
CA THR A 188 25.81 -6.60 3.81
C THR A 188 26.44 -6.24 2.47
N HIS A 189 25.68 -5.73 1.49
CA HIS A 189 26.24 -5.10 0.29
C HIS A 189 27.04 -3.84 0.64
N TYR A 190 26.53 -3.03 1.56
CA TYR A 190 27.25 -1.84 2.05
C TYR A 190 28.51 -2.19 2.83
N ARG A 191 28.43 -3.18 3.72
CA ARG A 191 29.55 -3.65 4.56
C ARG A 191 29.61 -5.18 4.57
N PRO A 192 30.29 -5.79 3.58
CA PRO A 192 30.34 -7.26 3.44
C PRO A 192 30.83 -8.02 4.66
N SER A 193 31.66 -7.39 5.51
CA SER A 193 32.14 -8.00 6.76
C SER A 193 31.05 -8.27 7.80
N LEU A 194 29.84 -7.75 7.64
CA LEU A 194 28.69 -8.03 8.50
C LEU A 194 27.89 -9.27 8.07
N SER A 195 28.19 -9.82 6.88
CA SER A 195 27.46 -10.91 6.26
C SER A 195 27.71 -12.25 6.96
N CYS A 196 26.64 -13.04 7.08
CA CYS A 196 26.72 -14.41 7.57
C CYS A 196 26.93 -15.38 6.39
N GLU A 197 28.14 -15.87 6.18
CA GLU A 197 28.42 -16.84 5.12
C GLU A 197 27.63 -18.15 5.28
N LYS A 198 27.38 -18.56 6.53
CA LYS A 198 26.72 -19.84 6.84
C LYS A 198 25.24 -19.88 6.45
N TYR A 199 24.52 -18.77 6.59
CA TYR A 199 23.05 -18.72 6.41
C TYR A 199 22.65 -17.95 5.16
N GLY A 200 23.53 -17.18 4.58
CA GLY A 200 23.31 -16.37 3.37
C GLY A 200 23.71 -14.91 3.58
N ALA A 201 24.07 -14.25 2.49
CA ALA A 201 24.52 -12.87 2.57
C ALA A 201 23.42 -11.88 2.96
N ASP A 202 22.16 -12.29 2.88
CA ASP A 202 20.98 -11.54 3.34
C ASP A 202 20.76 -11.60 4.87
N HIS A 203 21.67 -12.27 5.59
CA HIS A 203 21.68 -12.37 7.06
C HIS A 203 22.90 -11.66 7.63
N LEU A 204 22.71 -10.88 8.70
CA LEU A 204 23.81 -10.36 9.52
C LEU A 204 24.39 -11.49 10.38
N ASP A 205 25.72 -11.57 10.49
CA ASP A 205 26.38 -12.55 11.34
C ASP A 205 26.31 -12.13 12.82
N LEU A 206 25.42 -12.76 13.58
CA LEU A 206 25.21 -12.43 15.00
C LEU A 206 26.40 -12.79 15.91
N GLN A 207 27.35 -13.54 15.43
CA GLN A 207 28.63 -13.80 16.14
C GLN A 207 29.63 -12.67 15.91
N ASN A 208 29.42 -11.81 14.94
CA ASN A 208 30.27 -10.67 14.65
C ASN A 208 29.96 -9.49 15.61
N PRO A 209 30.92 -9.09 16.46
CA PRO A 209 30.71 -8.02 17.44
C PRO A 209 30.43 -6.64 16.80
N ALA A 210 30.64 -6.47 15.49
CA ALA A 210 30.38 -5.22 14.80
C ALA A 210 28.89 -5.03 14.42
N VAL A 211 28.05 -6.08 14.46
CA VAL A 211 26.65 -6.03 14.05
C VAL A 211 25.82 -5.13 14.97
N VAL A 212 25.90 -5.34 16.29
CA VAL A 212 25.13 -4.55 17.26
C VAL A 212 25.48 -3.07 17.18
N PRO A 213 26.76 -2.64 17.23
CA PRO A 213 27.11 -1.22 17.07
C PRO A 213 26.68 -0.61 15.74
N PHE A 214 26.66 -1.40 14.65
CA PHE A 214 26.16 -0.94 13.36
C PHE A 214 24.66 -0.64 13.43
N LEU A 215 23.85 -1.55 13.97
CA LEU A 215 22.40 -1.36 14.12
C LEU A 215 22.06 -0.23 15.09
N ASP A 216 22.76 -0.12 16.21
CA ASP A 216 22.60 0.98 17.18
C ASP A 216 22.85 2.35 16.52
N SER A 217 23.93 2.43 15.72
CA SER A 217 24.26 3.65 15.00
C SER A 217 23.20 3.99 13.94
N LEU A 218 22.68 2.96 13.24
CA LEU A 218 21.64 3.13 12.25
C LEU A 218 20.34 3.64 12.88
N TRP A 219 19.89 3.06 14.00
CA TRP A 219 18.73 3.54 14.74
C TRP A 219 18.93 4.94 15.30
N SER A 220 20.11 5.22 15.83
CA SER A 220 20.46 6.56 16.33
C SER A 220 20.34 7.63 15.26
N GLU A 221 20.71 7.33 14.00
CA GLU A 221 20.61 8.30 12.89
C GLU A 221 19.18 8.82 12.67
N TYR A 222 18.17 7.99 12.91
CA TYR A 222 16.77 8.35 12.65
C TYR A 222 15.98 8.71 13.90
N LEU A 223 16.45 8.31 15.09
CA LEU A 223 15.72 8.51 16.35
C LEU A 223 16.31 9.59 17.25
N ALA A 224 17.61 9.92 17.10
CA ALA A 224 18.26 10.86 17.99
C ALA A 224 17.96 12.32 17.64
N GLY A 225 18.14 13.18 18.65
CA GLY A 225 18.04 14.63 18.54
C GLY A 225 16.63 15.20 18.81
N PRO A 226 16.52 16.54 18.80
CA PRO A 226 15.27 17.22 19.13
C PRO A 226 14.24 17.19 18.00
N ASP A 227 14.64 16.83 16.79
CA ASP A 227 13.81 16.75 15.58
C ASP A 227 14.10 15.45 14.81
N PRO A 228 13.75 14.28 15.41
CA PRO A 228 14.08 12.99 14.83
C PRO A 228 13.40 12.77 13.48
N VAL A 229 14.01 11.96 12.61
CA VAL A 229 13.42 11.60 11.31
C VAL A 229 12.15 10.78 11.51
N PHE A 230 12.21 9.79 12.40
CA PHE A 230 11.05 8.99 12.77
C PHE A 230 10.30 9.66 13.94
N ASP A 231 9.61 10.76 13.63
CA ASP A 231 8.80 11.53 14.56
C ASP A 231 7.42 10.90 14.76
N CYS A 232 7.40 9.67 15.25
CA CYS A 232 6.24 8.83 15.49
C CYS A 232 6.36 8.09 16.82
N PRO A 233 5.26 7.62 17.43
CA PRO A 233 5.30 6.89 18.70
C PRO A 233 5.91 5.50 18.63
N LYS A 234 5.80 4.82 17.46
CA LYS A 234 6.20 3.43 17.27
C LYS A 234 7.17 3.29 16.12
N VAL A 235 8.07 2.32 16.24
CA VAL A 235 8.94 1.88 15.14
C VAL A 235 8.97 0.35 15.11
N HIS A 236 9.13 -0.22 13.94
CA HIS A 236 9.20 -1.67 13.76
C HIS A 236 10.65 -2.10 13.56
N ILE A 237 11.12 -3.05 14.37
CA ILE A 237 12.51 -3.48 14.41
C ILE A 237 12.79 -4.75 13.57
N GLY A 238 11.80 -5.23 12.80
CA GLY A 238 11.92 -6.47 12.03
C GLY A 238 11.92 -7.71 12.91
N THR A 239 13.00 -8.46 12.89
CA THR A 239 13.31 -9.63 13.71
C THR A 239 12.45 -10.86 13.39
N ASP A 240 12.37 -11.21 12.12
CA ASP A 240 11.81 -12.46 11.62
C ASP A 240 12.89 -13.36 10.97
N GLU A 241 12.47 -14.41 10.35
CA GLU A 241 13.10 -15.34 9.41
C GLU A 241 14.61 -15.64 9.61
N TYR A 242 15.14 -15.57 10.82
CA TYR A 242 16.52 -15.93 11.10
C TYR A 242 16.68 -17.44 11.37
N ASN A 243 17.88 -17.98 11.16
CA ASN A 243 18.17 -19.40 11.31
C ASN A 243 18.00 -19.89 12.77
N ASN A 244 17.36 -21.05 12.97
CA ASN A 244 17.10 -21.63 14.30
C ASN A 244 17.75 -23.01 14.53
N GLN A 245 18.58 -23.50 13.60
CA GLN A 245 19.19 -24.83 13.72
C GLN A 245 20.40 -24.87 14.67
N ASP A 246 20.96 -23.71 14.99
CA ASP A 246 22.09 -23.54 15.91
C ASP A 246 21.61 -22.84 17.18
N SER A 247 21.62 -23.56 18.30
CA SER A 247 21.15 -23.03 19.59
C SER A 247 21.92 -21.79 20.07
N THR A 248 23.22 -21.69 19.76
CA THR A 248 23.99 -20.48 20.08
C THR A 248 23.49 -19.28 19.31
N VAL A 249 23.18 -19.47 18.04
CA VAL A 249 22.66 -18.42 17.17
C VAL A 249 21.23 -18.02 17.57
N VAL A 250 20.41 -18.97 18.00
CA VAL A 250 19.07 -18.70 18.57
C VAL A 250 19.18 -17.78 19.79
N GLU A 251 20.11 -18.08 20.72
CA GLU A 251 20.27 -17.22 21.90
C GLU A 251 20.79 -15.81 21.52
N LEU A 252 21.68 -15.71 20.52
CA LEU A 252 22.13 -14.41 20.00
C LEU A 252 21.01 -13.64 19.32
N PHE A 253 20.15 -14.30 18.55
CA PHE A 253 18.97 -13.69 17.95
C PHE A 253 18.01 -13.12 19.00
N ARG A 254 17.69 -13.91 20.03
CA ARG A 254 16.86 -13.45 21.14
C ARG A 254 17.48 -12.27 21.89
N LYS A 255 18.81 -12.33 22.13
CA LYS A 255 19.54 -11.23 22.75
C LYS A 255 19.53 -9.96 21.90
N LEU A 256 19.67 -10.08 20.57
CA LEU A 256 19.60 -8.94 19.66
C LEU A 256 18.18 -8.36 19.66
N THR A 257 17.14 -9.19 19.59
CA THR A 257 15.74 -8.76 19.62
C THR A 257 15.45 -7.94 20.90
N ASP A 258 15.85 -8.46 22.06
CA ASP A 258 15.70 -7.76 23.33
C ASP A 258 16.50 -6.44 23.37
N HIS A 259 17.74 -6.47 22.86
CA HIS A 259 18.58 -5.28 22.76
C HIS A 259 17.93 -4.19 21.89
N LEU A 260 17.40 -4.52 20.71
CA LEU A 260 16.76 -3.56 19.81
C LEU A 260 15.48 -2.98 20.44
N ILE A 261 14.69 -3.78 21.16
CA ILE A 261 13.54 -3.29 21.92
C ILE A 261 14.00 -2.18 22.89
N HIS A 262 15.02 -2.47 23.71
CA HIS A 262 15.52 -1.48 24.68
C HIS A 262 16.17 -0.27 23.99
N THR A 263 16.84 -0.47 22.85
CA THR A 263 17.43 0.63 22.08
C THR A 263 16.38 1.63 21.63
N VAL A 264 15.30 1.17 20.98
CA VAL A 264 14.26 2.08 20.50
C VAL A 264 13.43 2.70 21.64
N GLU A 265 13.22 1.96 22.73
CA GLU A 265 12.60 2.49 23.95
C GLU A 265 13.44 3.60 24.61
N GLY A 266 14.77 3.48 24.55
CA GLY A 266 15.71 4.51 25.00
C GLY A 266 15.52 5.86 24.29
N TYR A 267 14.96 5.85 23.08
CA TYR A 267 14.53 7.04 22.32
C TYR A 267 13.05 7.40 22.53
N GLY A 268 12.36 6.76 23.48
CA GLY A 268 10.93 7.02 23.77
C GLY A 268 9.97 6.42 22.76
N LYS A 269 10.40 5.41 21.97
CA LYS A 269 9.54 4.70 20.99
C LYS A 269 9.02 3.41 21.59
N GLN A 270 7.82 3.01 21.20
CA GLN A 270 7.31 1.66 21.43
C GLN A 270 7.81 0.74 20.31
N ALA A 271 8.38 -0.40 20.67
CA ALA A 271 8.83 -1.39 19.71
C ALA A 271 7.67 -2.19 19.14
N VAL A 272 7.71 -2.38 17.82
CA VAL A 272 6.90 -3.36 17.07
C VAL A 272 7.85 -4.34 16.41
N LEU A 273 7.49 -5.61 16.32
CA LEU A 273 8.34 -6.65 15.76
C LEU A 273 7.52 -7.78 15.10
N TRP A 274 8.13 -8.47 14.15
CA TRP A 274 7.54 -9.69 13.59
C TRP A 274 7.63 -10.85 14.58
N GLY A 275 6.59 -11.69 14.61
CA GLY A 275 6.56 -12.87 15.45
C GLY A 275 7.52 -13.95 14.98
N ALA A 276 8.56 -14.28 15.81
CA ALA A 276 9.55 -15.30 15.51
C ALA A 276 9.99 -16.13 16.75
N LEU A 277 9.46 -15.85 17.94
CA LEU A 277 10.05 -16.35 19.19
C LEU A 277 9.75 -17.81 19.53
N THR A 278 8.76 -18.46 18.89
CA THR A 278 8.61 -19.93 19.02
C THR A 278 9.48 -20.67 17.99
N HIS A 279 9.77 -20.06 16.84
CA HIS A 279 10.78 -20.55 15.90
C HIS A 279 12.18 -20.42 16.49
N ALA A 280 12.51 -19.27 17.04
CA ALA A 280 13.74 -19.03 17.81
C ALA A 280 13.56 -19.40 19.28
N LYS A 281 13.20 -20.67 19.53
CA LYS A 281 12.97 -21.18 20.88
C LYS A 281 14.29 -21.26 21.66
N GLY A 282 14.46 -20.40 22.66
CA GLY A 282 15.66 -20.28 23.48
C GLY A 282 15.37 -19.93 24.93
N LYS A 283 16.43 -19.74 25.72
CA LYS A 283 16.39 -19.42 27.16
C LYS A 283 16.54 -17.92 27.43
N THR A 284 17.20 -17.17 26.54
CA THR A 284 17.39 -15.74 26.68
C THR A 284 16.03 -15.06 26.69
N PRO A 285 15.66 -14.33 27.77
CA PRO A 285 14.41 -13.63 27.83
C PRO A 285 14.37 -12.53 26.78
N VAL A 286 13.16 -12.28 26.25
CA VAL A 286 12.86 -11.15 25.38
C VAL A 286 11.73 -10.36 26.03
N LYS A 287 11.90 -9.07 26.18
CA LYS A 287 10.91 -8.18 26.78
C LYS A 287 9.60 -8.22 25.99
N SER A 288 8.47 -8.38 26.69
CA SER A 288 7.11 -8.35 26.11
C SER A 288 6.30 -7.16 26.57
N GLU A 289 6.62 -6.60 27.75
CA GLU A 289 5.91 -5.43 28.28
C GLU A 289 6.05 -4.23 27.35
N ASN A 290 4.91 -3.63 26.98
CA ASN A 290 4.84 -2.51 26.04
C ASN A 290 5.40 -2.79 24.65
N VAL A 291 5.48 -4.06 24.24
CA VAL A 291 5.92 -4.50 22.90
C VAL A 291 4.72 -5.00 22.11
N ILE A 292 4.65 -4.69 20.83
CA ILE A 292 3.64 -5.17 19.90
C ILE A 292 4.27 -6.20 18.97
N MET A 293 3.62 -7.34 18.79
CA MET A 293 4.06 -8.40 17.90
C MET A 293 3.08 -8.59 16.74
N ASP A 294 3.58 -8.47 15.52
CA ASP A 294 2.84 -8.75 14.30
C ASP A 294 2.82 -10.26 14.03
N MET A 295 1.65 -10.85 14.19
CA MET A 295 1.43 -12.29 14.15
C MET A 295 1.12 -12.74 12.72
N TRP A 296 2.17 -13.07 11.96
CA TRP A 296 2.07 -13.38 10.53
C TRP A 296 2.01 -14.88 10.24
N TYR A 297 2.78 -15.70 10.91
CA TYR A 297 2.84 -17.15 10.69
C TYR A 297 2.97 -17.92 12.01
N ASN A 298 2.03 -18.84 12.26
CA ASN A 298 1.98 -19.59 13.53
C ASN A 298 3.19 -20.53 13.72
N GLY A 299 3.88 -20.91 12.64
CA GLY A 299 5.09 -21.71 12.70
C GLY A 299 6.29 -20.94 13.24
N TYR A 300 6.31 -19.61 13.13
CA TYR A 300 7.33 -18.73 13.66
C TYR A 300 6.98 -18.22 15.07
N ALA A 301 5.73 -17.86 15.29
CA ALA A 301 5.25 -17.46 16.61
C ALA A 301 3.86 -18.06 16.88
N ASP A 302 3.76 -18.93 17.86
CA ASP A 302 2.49 -19.48 18.31
C ASP A 302 1.71 -18.41 19.09
N PRO A 303 0.52 -17.99 18.64
CA PRO A 303 -0.21 -16.90 19.26
C PRO A 303 -0.58 -17.11 20.72
N LYS A 304 -0.89 -18.36 21.12
CA LYS A 304 -1.20 -18.66 22.54
C LYS A 304 0.02 -18.50 23.41
N VAL A 305 1.18 -19.00 22.95
CA VAL A 305 2.44 -18.86 23.67
C VAL A 305 2.81 -17.37 23.79
N MET A 306 2.71 -16.62 22.70
CA MET A 306 3.03 -15.17 22.72
C MET A 306 2.07 -14.39 23.62
N LYS A 307 0.81 -14.80 23.69
CA LYS A 307 -0.15 -14.22 24.62
C LYS A 307 0.20 -14.52 26.08
N GLU A 308 0.61 -15.77 26.39
CA GLU A 308 1.07 -16.18 27.71
C GLU A 308 2.35 -15.44 28.13
N ASP A 309 3.25 -15.18 27.18
CA ASP A 309 4.46 -14.39 27.38
C ASP A 309 4.19 -12.89 27.58
N GLY A 310 2.93 -12.43 27.36
CA GLY A 310 2.50 -11.07 27.66
C GLY A 310 2.58 -10.07 26.50
N PHE A 311 2.85 -10.52 25.28
CA PHE A 311 2.88 -9.64 24.10
C PHE A 311 1.48 -9.12 23.76
N LYS A 312 1.41 -7.87 23.30
CA LYS A 312 0.27 -7.36 22.54
C LYS A 312 0.44 -7.80 21.08
N MET A 313 -0.63 -8.23 20.44
CA MET A 313 -0.59 -8.85 19.13
C MET A 313 -1.42 -8.07 18.12
N VAL A 314 -0.92 -8.01 16.89
CA VAL A 314 -1.66 -7.57 15.70
C VAL A 314 -1.84 -8.78 14.78
N SER A 315 -3.07 -9.05 14.37
CA SER A 315 -3.38 -10.16 13.46
C SER A 315 -3.03 -9.79 12.03
N VAL A 316 -2.04 -10.48 11.46
CA VAL A 316 -1.61 -10.28 10.06
C VAL A 316 -1.28 -11.63 9.39
N PRO A 317 -2.15 -12.66 9.56
CA PRO A 317 -1.84 -14.02 9.14
C PRO A 317 -1.65 -14.13 7.62
N ASP A 318 -0.52 -14.68 7.21
CA ASP A 318 -0.05 -14.82 5.82
C ASP A 318 -1.07 -15.53 4.90
N GLY A 319 -1.68 -16.60 5.40
CA GLY A 319 -2.70 -17.38 4.68
C GLY A 319 -4.05 -16.66 4.48
N TYR A 320 -4.24 -15.45 5.02
CA TYR A 320 -5.49 -14.68 4.93
C TYR A 320 -5.30 -13.31 4.30
N VAL A 321 -4.25 -12.58 4.71
CA VAL A 321 -4.14 -11.13 4.46
C VAL A 321 -2.83 -10.69 3.81
N TYR A 322 -1.98 -11.63 3.33
CA TYR A 322 -0.81 -11.31 2.54
C TYR A 322 -1.15 -11.19 1.05
N ILE A 323 -0.77 -10.06 0.45
CA ILE A 323 -0.77 -9.84 -1.00
C ILE A 323 0.69 -9.89 -1.44
N VAL A 324 1.03 -10.87 -2.30
CA VAL A 324 2.36 -10.98 -2.92
C VAL A 324 2.16 -11.06 -4.44
N PRO A 325 2.20 -9.93 -5.13
CA PRO A 325 1.85 -9.87 -6.54
C PRO A 325 2.68 -10.82 -7.39
N GLU A 326 2.00 -11.68 -8.16
CA GLU A 326 2.57 -12.60 -9.13
C GLU A 326 3.50 -13.69 -8.55
N ALA A 327 3.61 -13.82 -7.24
CA ALA A 327 4.46 -14.83 -6.59
C ALA A 327 3.92 -16.27 -6.75
N GLY A 328 2.59 -16.43 -6.67
CA GLY A 328 1.92 -17.72 -6.89
C GLY A 328 1.81 -18.61 -5.63
N TYR A 329 2.47 -18.26 -4.53
CA TYR A 329 2.37 -18.97 -3.23
C TYR A 329 1.51 -18.23 -2.22
N TYR A 330 1.28 -16.92 -2.38
CA TYR A 330 0.32 -16.12 -1.64
C TYR A 330 -0.71 -15.47 -2.57
N TYR A 331 -1.63 -14.70 -2.04
CA TYR A 331 -2.67 -14.05 -2.83
C TYR A 331 -2.09 -12.98 -3.75
N ASN A 332 -2.56 -12.99 -5.00
CA ASN A 332 -2.41 -11.85 -5.90
C ASN A 332 -3.45 -10.76 -5.60
N TYR A 333 -4.65 -11.19 -5.19
CA TYR A 333 -5.75 -10.37 -4.68
C TYR A 333 -6.35 -11.11 -3.48
N LEU A 334 -6.66 -10.41 -2.40
CA LEU A 334 -7.31 -11.03 -1.25
C LEU A 334 -8.70 -11.56 -1.61
N ASN A 335 -9.14 -12.58 -0.89
CA ASN A 335 -10.49 -13.10 -1.01
C ASN A 335 -11.43 -12.27 -0.13
N ASP A 336 -11.89 -11.12 -0.64
CA ASP A 336 -12.72 -10.15 0.07
C ASP A 336 -13.97 -10.78 0.67
N LYS A 337 -14.62 -11.72 -0.08
CA LYS A 337 -15.83 -12.40 0.42
C LYS A 337 -15.52 -13.26 1.63
N MET A 338 -14.48 -14.06 1.56
CA MET A 338 -14.07 -14.91 2.68
C MET A 338 -13.70 -14.08 3.91
N LEU A 339 -12.93 -13.00 3.70
CA LEU A 339 -12.55 -12.08 4.78
C LEU A 339 -13.79 -11.42 5.41
N TYR A 340 -14.70 -10.90 4.60
CA TYR A 340 -15.93 -10.27 5.08
C TYR A 340 -16.79 -11.24 5.90
N GLU A 341 -16.99 -12.48 5.41
CA GLU A 341 -17.89 -13.46 6.02
C GLU A 341 -17.29 -14.21 7.21
N ARG A 342 -15.96 -14.41 7.25
CA ARG A 342 -15.35 -15.40 8.16
C ARG A 342 -14.17 -14.91 8.97
N TRP A 343 -13.45 -13.89 8.54
CA TRP A 343 -12.26 -13.42 9.24
C TRP A 343 -12.57 -12.24 10.15
N THR A 344 -11.91 -12.21 11.30
CA THR A 344 -11.80 -11.04 12.19
C THR A 344 -10.38 -11.00 12.75
N PRO A 345 -9.92 -9.88 13.35
CA PRO A 345 -8.62 -9.84 14.02
C PRO A 345 -8.42 -10.88 15.13
N ALA A 346 -9.52 -11.42 15.69
CA ALA A 346 -9.44 -12.52 16.65
C ALA A 346 -9.00 -13.86 16.02
N GLN A 347 -9.00 -13.97 14.69
CA GLN A 347 -8.48 -15.12 13.95
C GLN A 347 -7.02 -14.87 13.57
N ILE A 348 -6.07 -15.49 14.26
CA ILE A 348 -4.63 -15.41 14.01
C ILE A 348 -4.17 -16.77 13.47
N GLY A 349 -3.99 -16.86 12.15
CA GLY A 349 -3.67 -18.09 11.47
C GLY A 349 -4.72 -19.16 11.74
N ASN A 350 -4.33 -20.30 12.30
CA ASN A 350 -5.23 -21.40 12.65
C ASN A 350 -5.80 -21.33 14.08
N GLN A 351 -5.51 -20.26 14.83
CA GLN A 351 -5.98 -20.07 16.21
C GLN A 351 -7.02 -18.94 16.26
N LYS A 352 -8.08 -19.16 17.04
CA LYS A 352 -9.14 -18.19 17.29
C LYS A 352 -9.20 -17.81 18.76
N PHE A 353 -9.32 -16.53 19.02
CA PHE A 353 -9.44 -15.91 20.33
C PHE A 353 -10.83 -15.30 20.51
N GLU A 354 -11.11 -14.80 21.72
CA GLU A 354 -12.30 -14.01 21.96
C GLU A 354 -12.23 -12.68 21.18
N GLU A 355 -13.37 -12.25 20.67
CA GLU A 355 -13.46 -10.95 20.00
C GLU A 355 -13.18 -9.83 21.00
N ARG A 356 -12.40 -8.84 20.56
CA ARG A 356 -11.97 -7.72 21.40
C ARG A 356 -11.10 -8.13 22.59
N ASP A 357 -10.38 -9.24 22.49
CA ASP A 357 -9.38 -9.61 23.49
C ASP A 357 -8.39 -8.46 23.68
N PRO A 358 -8.12 -8.02 24.92
CA PRO A 358 -7.31 -6.82 25.17
C PRO A 358 -5.83 -6.94 24.75
N GLN A 359 -5.33 -8.17 24.52
CA GLN A 359 -4.00 -8.38 23.97
C GLN A 359 -4.00 -8.42 22.43
N ILE A 360 -5.14 -8.56 21.77
CA ILE A 360 -5.27 -8.47 20.31
C ILE A 360 -5.67 -7.04 19.96
N MET A 361 -4.70 -6.26 19.54
CA MET A 361 -4.90 -4.82 19.28
C MET A 361 -5.76 -4.57 18.05
N GLY A 362 -5.77 -5.51 17.09
CA GLY A 362 -6.49 -5.40 15.83
C GLY A 362 -5.86 -6.23 14.74
N GLY A 363 -5.97 -5.76 13.50
CA GLY A 363 -5.42 -6.46 12.36
C GLY A 363 -4.92 -5.53 11.27
N MET A 364 -4.10 -6.10 10.41
CA MET A 364 -3.64 -5.44 9.20
C MET A 364 -3.54 -6.43 8.04
N PHE A 365 -3.46 -5.92 6.84
CA PHE A 365 -3.03 -6.69 5.68
C PHE A 365 -1.66 -6.20 5.23
N ALA A 366 -0.93 -7.04 4.50
CA ALA A 366 0.41 -6.74 4.03
C ALA A 366 0.52 -6.89 2.52
N LEU A 367 1.30 -6.00 1.89
CA LEU A 367 1.70 -6.12 0.50
C LEU A 367 3.22 -6.23 0.42
N TRP A 368 3.67 -7.39 -0.07
CA TRP A 368 5.08 -7.69 -0.30
C TRP A 368 5.44 -7.67 -1.78
N ASN A 369 6.64 -7.26 -2.11
CA ASN A 369 7.16 -7.18 -3.47
C ASN A 369 8.27 -8.22 -3.73
N ASP A 370 8.06 -9.48 -3.30
CA ASP A 370 9.04 -10.57 -3.36
C ASP A 370 9.60 -10.82 -4.77
N VAL A 371 8.75 -10.66 -5.80
CA VAL A 371 9.15 -10.81 -7.20
C VAL A 371 9.69 -9.46 -7.72
N CYS A 372 10.90 -9.11 -7.30
CA CYS A 372 11.55 -7.88 -7.69
C CYS A 372 11.71 -7.77 -9.22
N GLY A 373 11.49 -6.57 -9.76
CA GLY A 373 11.70 -6.31 -11.18
C GLY A 373 10.69 -6.96 -12.12
N ASN A 374 9.54 -7.41 -11.61
CA ASN A 374 8.48 -8.05 -12.41
C ASN A 374 7.71 -7.09 -13.33
N GLY A 375 8.03 -5.80 -13.32
CA GLY A 375 7.35 -4.77 -14.10
C GLY A 375 5.96 -4.39 -13.59
N ILE A 376 5.62 -4.73 -12.37
CA ILE A 376 4.35 -4.31 -11.75
C ILE A 376 4.33 -2.79 -11.53
N SER A 377 3.26 -2.12 -11.93
CA SER A 377 3.11 -0.68 -11.76
C SER A 377 2.49 -0.31 -10.41
N ILE A 378 2.58 0.96 -10.02
CA ILE A 378 1.86 1.47 -8.84
C ILE A 378 0.34 1.31 -9.02
N GLY A 379 -0.17 1.52 -10.24
CA GLY A 379 -1.58 1.27 -10.53
C GLY A 379 -1.98 -0.20 -10.34
N ASP A 380 -1.13 -1.14 -10.76
CA ASP A 380 -1.35 -2.59 -10.52
C ASP A 380 -1.35 -2.92 -9.01
N LEU A 381 -0.46 -2.30 -8.23
CA LEU A 381 -0.44 -2.46 -6.78
C LEU A 381 -1.70 -1.88 -6.16
N HIS A 382 -2.11 -0.69 -6.57
CA HIS A 382 -3.30 -0.03 -6.04
C HIS A 382 -4.57 -0.83 -6.26
N HIS A 383 -4.72 -1.48 -7.42
CA HIS A 383 -5.84 -2.37 -7.71
C HIS A 383 -5.92 -3.60 -6.78
N ARG A 384 -4.79 -3.97 -6.15
CA ARG A 384 -4.73 -5.03 -5.14
C ARG A 384 -4.96 -4.52 -3.74
N ILE A 385 -4.37 -3.37 -3.43
CA ILE A 385 -4.42 -2.72 -2.12
C ILE A 385 -5.83 -2.21 -1.80
N PHE A 386 -6.47 -1.53 -2.74
CA PHE A 386 -7.69 -0.80 -2.44
C PHE A 386 -8.88 -1.69 -2.03
N PRO A 387 -9.21 -2.80 -2.72
CA PRO A 387 -10.24 -3.73 -2.26
C PRO A 387 -9.93 -4.35 -0.90
N ALA A 388 -8.67 -4.72 -0.67
CA ALA A 388 -8.20 -5.26 0.60
C ALA A 388 -8.38 -4.24 1.74
N MET A 389 -8.03 -2.98 1.50
CA MET A 389 -8.22 -1.89 2.45
C MET A 389 -9.68 -1.74 2.86
N GLN A 390 -10.62 -1.82 1.91
CA GLN A 390 -12.04 -1.72 2.18
C GLN A 390 -12.54 -2.85 3.10
N VAL A 391 -12.16 -4.09 2.84
CA VAL A 391 -12.62 -5.22 3.66
C VAL A 391 -11.95 -5.26 5.03
N ILE A 392 -10.65 -4.97 5.11
CA ILE A 392 -9.93 -4.96 6.39
C ILE A 392 -10.40 -3.81 7.27
N SER A 393 -10.64 -2.61 6.70
CA SER A 393 -11.22 -1.50 7.46
C SER A 393 -12.57 -1.87 8.07
N GLN A 394 -13.46 -2.51 7.31
CA GLN A 394 -14.74 -3.01 7.80
C GLN A 394 -14.57 -4.01 8.95
N LYS A 395 -13.66 -4.98 8.80
CA LYS A 395 -13.46 -6.06 9.78
C LYS A 395 -12.69 -5.64 11.03
N THR A 396 -11.99 -4.54 10.98
CA THR A 396 -11.30 -3.96 12.15
C THR A 396 -12.11 -2.87 12.85
N TRP A 397 -13.02 -2.21 12.12
CA TRP A 397 -13.95 -1.25 12.72
C TRP A 397 -15.18 -1.94 13.34
N HIS A 398 -15.82 -2.86 12.60
CA HIS A 398 -16.92 -3.71 13.06
C HIS A 398 -16.63 -5.17 12.71
N ALA A 399 -15.99 -5.88 13.60
CA ALA A 399 -15.52 -7.26 13.38
C ALA A 399 -16.69 -8.23 13.13
N VAL A 400 -17.72 -8.13 13.95
CA VAL A 400 -18.92 -8.96 13.87
C VAL A 400 -20.10 -8.06 13.54
N ASN A 401 -20.35 -7.84 12.27
CA ASN A 401 -21.49 -7.07 11.81
C ASN A 401 -22.15 -7.75 10.60
N ASP A 402 -23.21 -8.50 10.84
CA ASP A 402 -23.95 -9.26 9.83
C ASP A 402 -25.27 -8.59 9.44
N THR A 403 -25.45 -7.30 9.70
CA THR A 403 -26.70 -6.60 9.35
C THR A 403 -26.93 -6.50 7.86
N ILE A 404 -25.84 -6.54 7.06
CA ILE A 404 -25.90 -6.59 5.59
C ILE A 404 -24.96 -7.69 5.09
N GLY A 405 -25.46 -8.61 4.26
CA GLY A 405 -24.64 -9.66 3.65
C GLY A 405 -23.63 -9.09 2.65
N TYR A 406 -22.59 -9.89 2.35
CA TYR A 406 -21.48 -9.50 1.47
C TYR A 406 -21.92 -8.85 0.14
N ALA A 407 -22.93 -9.40 -0.53
CA ALA A 407 -23.38 -8.87 -1.83
C ALA A 407 -23.89 -7.43 -1.75
N ASN A 408 -24.57 -7.05 -0.64
CA ASN A 408 -25.02 -5.68 -0.44
C ASN A 408 -23.87 -4.76 -0.02
N TRP A 409 -22.99 -5.24 0.85
CA TRP A 409 -21.79 -4.51 1.23
C TRP A 409 -20.87 -4.25 0.03
N ASP A 410 -20.66 -5.24 -0.85
CA ASP A 410 -19.84 -5.09 -2.06
C ASP A 410 -20.39 -4.02 -3.02
N LYS A 411 -21.71 -3.94 -3.16
CA LYS A 411 -22.34 -2.84 -3.92
C LYS A 411 -22.11 -1.47 -3.27
N GLN A 412 -22.23 -1.38 -1.96
CA GLN A 412 -22.03 -0.11 -1.23
C GLN A 412 -20.58 0.36 -1.29
N ARG A 413 -19.60 -0.51 -1.04
CA ARG A 413 -18.18 -0.16 -1.09
C ARG A 413 -17.75 0.37 -2.46
N ARG A 414 -18.32 -0.15 -3.56
CA ARG A 414 -18.04 0.33 -4.92
C ARG A 414 -18.55 1.75 -5.14
N VAL A 415 -19.68 2.12 -4.55
CA VAL A 415 -20.22 3.49 -4.57
C VAL A 415 -19.32 4.44 -3.79
N LEU A 416 -18.79 4.01 -2.66
CA LEU A 416 -17.89 4.84 -1.83
C LEU A 416 -16.62 5.24 -2.58
N GLY A 417 -16.05 4.34 -3.40
CA GLY A 417 -14.80 4.60 -4.12
C GLY A 417 -13.63 4.94 -3.20
N GLU A 418 -12.64 5.64 -3.71
CA GLU A 418 -11.40 5.96 -2.99
C GLU A 418 -11.52 7.16 -2.03
N GLY A 419 -12.65 7.83 -2.02
CA GLY A 419 -12.84 9.04 -1.24
C GLY A 419 -12.54 10.34 -2.00
N PRO A 420 -12.70 11.48 -1.36
CA PRO A 420 -12.39 12.78 -1.95
C PRO A 420 -10.90 12.92 -2.26
N LEU A 421 -10.57 13.61 -3.35
CA LEU A 421 -9.20 13.95 -3.77
C LEU A 421 -8.32 12.75 -4.15
N SER A 422 -8.88 11.55 -4.26
CA SER A 422 -8.19 10.35 -4.71
C SER A 422 -8.87 9.77 -5.95
N ASN A 423 -8.08 9.37 -6.93
CA ASN A 423 -8.55 8.75 -8.18
C ASN A 423 -7.47 7.86 -8.81
N GLU A 424 -6.88 7.00 -8.01
CA GLU A 424 -5.87 6.05 -8.51
C GLU A 424 -6.50 4.93 -9.33
N LEU A 425 -7.75 4.54 -9.02
CA LEU A 425 -8.50 3.56 -9.82
C LEU A 425 -9.03 4.12 -11.13
N GLY A 426 -9.35 5.42 -11.19
CA GLY A 426 -9.99 6.04 -12.34
C GLY A 426 -11.41 5.51 -12.59
N ASN A 427 -12.42 6.19 -12.10
CA ASN A 427 -13.83 5.73 -12.21
C ASN A 427 -14.69 6.52 -13.20
N THR A 428 -14.07 7.30 -14.09
CA THR A 428 -14.80 8.25 -14.91
C THR A 428 -14.94 7.74 -16.34
N GLU A 429 -16.15 7.81 -16.90
CA GLU A 429 -16.35 7.74 -18.35
C GLU A 429 -15.92 9.07 -18.96
N PHE A 430 -15.18 8.99 -20.06
CA PHE A 430 -14.70 10.13 -20.81
C PHE A 430 -15.05 9.99 -22.29
N SER A 431 -15.58 11.04 -22.90
CA SER A 431 -15.90 11.10 -24.32
C SER A 431 -15.45 12.43 -24.92
N ALA A 432 -14.85 12.36 -26.10
CA ALA A 432 -14.53 13.51 -26.92
C ALA A 432 -14.81 13.17 -28.39
N THR A 433 -15.23 14.14 -29.19
CA THR A 433 -15.42 13.96 -30.63
C THR A 433 -14.13 14.02 -31.40
N ASN A 434 -13.21 14.87 -30.96
CA ASN A 434 -11.86 15.03 -31.50
C ASN A 434 -10.84 15.14 -30.39
N LEU A 435 -9.65 14.58 -30.61
CA LEU A 435 -8.49 14.83 -29.78
C LEU A 435 -7.58 15.84 -30.45
N LEU A 436 -7.29 16.92 -29.75
CA LEU A 436 -6.35 17.95 -30.21
C LEU A 436 -4.99 17.73 -29.55
N PRO A 437 -3.88 17.79 -30.30
CA PRO A 437 -2.53 17.65 -29.76
C PRO A 437 -2.27 18.59 -28.58
N GLY A 438 -1.63 18.08 -27.52
CA GLY A 438 -1.30 18.84 -26.32
C GLY A 438 -2.46 19.19 -25.40
N GLN A 439 -3.68 18.76 -25.69
CA GLN A 439 -4.87 19.06 -24.88
C GLN A 439 -4.87 18.28 -23.57
N SER A 440 -5.18 18.97 -22.46
CA SER A 440 -5.52 18.37 -21.18
C SER A 440 -7.03 18.20 -21.02
N PHE A 441 -7.48 17.09 -20.45
CA PHE A 441 -8.91 16.71 -20.43
C PHE A 441 -9.63 16.87 -19.10
N ALA A 442 -8.89 17.09 -18.01
CA ALA A 442 -9.49 17.31 -16.72
C ALA A 442 -8.61 18.17 -15.83
N PRO A 443 -9.15 18.79 -14.79
CA PRO A 443 -8.32 19.25 -13.68
C PRO A 443 -7.44 18.09 -13.22
N ALA A 444 -6.14 18.35 -13.09
CA ALA A 444 -5.15 17.32 -12.79
C ALA A 444 -5.44 16.52 -11.50
N SER A 445 -6.34 17.01 -10.65
CA SER A 445 -6.77 16.38 -9.41
C SER A 445 -7.89 15.35 -9.55
N GLU A 446 -8.66 15.36 -10.65
CA GLU A 446 -9.92 14.59 -10.71
C GLU A 446 -9.86 13.39 -11.66
N MET A 447 -9.15 13.50 -12.79
CA MET A 447 -9.08 12.43 -13.78
C MET A 447 -7.68 12.32 -14.38
N ARG A 448 -6.89 11.37 -13.89
CA ARG A 448 -5.52 11.11 -14.37
C ARG A 448 -5.42 9.86 -15.22
N GLN A 449 -6.27 8.90 -14.96
CA GLN A 449 -6.21 7.57 -15.56
C GLN A 449 -7.54 6.83 -15.45
N LEU A 450 -7.72 5.81 -16.29
CA LEU A 450 -8.82 4.86 -16.27
C LEU A 450 -8.28 3.50 -15.80
N GLY A 451 -8.70 3.08 -14.62
CA GLY A 451 -8.29 1.80 -14.05
C GLY A 451 -8.96 0.60 -14.70
N TYR A 452 -8.50 -0.60 -14.41
CA TYR A 452 -9.10 -1.85 -14.89
C TYR A 452 -10.56 -1.98 -14.40
N ASP A 453 -11.43 -2.61 -15.01
CA ASP A 453 -11.59 -3.11 -16.35
C ASP A 453 -12.09 -1.99 -17.25
N TYR A 454 -11.42 -1.71 -18.36
CA TYR A 454 -11.76 -0.58 -19.22
C TYR A 454 -11.76 -0.93 -20.70
N GLN A 455 -12.43 -0.06 -21.47
CA GLN A 455 -12.34 -0.01 -22.92
C GLN A 455 -12.16 1.44 -23.39
N VAL A 456 -11.25 1.61 -24.34
CA VAL A 456 -11.01 2.88 -25.04
C VAL A 456 -11.19 2.63 -26.52
N ASP A 457 -12.08 3.42 -27.15
CA ASP A 457 -12.42 3.36 -28.57
C ASP A 457 -12.13 4.70 -29.25
N PHE A 458 -11.61 4.68 -30.46
CA PHE A 458 -11.47 5.88 -31.28
C PHE A 458 -11.28 5.53 -32.76
N ASP A 459 -11.66 6.46 -33.64
CA ASP A 459 -11.36 6.40 -35.04
C ASP A 459 -10.10 7.21 -35.34
N ILE A 460 -9.17 6.64 -36.09
CA ILE A 460 -7.92 7.29 -36.47
C ILE A 460 -7.75 7.28 -37.98
N THR A 461 -7.50 8.47 -38.57
CA THR A 461 -6.92 8.58 -39.91
C THR A 461 -5.43 8.79 -39.75
N TRP A 462 -4.66 7.76 -40.12
CA TRP A 462 -3.22 7.71 -39.88
C TRP A 462 -2.46 8.76 -40.70
N SER A 463 -1.46 9.33 -40.07
CA SER A 463 -0.40 10.12 -40.70
C SER A 463 0.96 9.43 -40.51
N ASP A 464 1.99 9.92 -41.18
CA ASP A 464 3.35 9.46 -40.94
C ASP A 464 3.86 10.02 -39.59
N GLU A 465 3.70 9.20 -38.55
CA GLU A 465 4.12 9.55 -37.19
C GLU A 465 5.58 9.20 -36.96
N LYS A 466 6.32 10.10 -36.34
CA LYS A 466 7.68 9.83 -35.91
C LYS A 466 7.71 8.87 -34.71
N GLU A 467 8.81 8.15 -34.57
CA GLU A 467 9.04 7.33 -33.37
C GLU A 467 8.96 8.16 -32.09
N GLY A 468 8.33 7.60 -31.05
CA GLY A 468 8.07 8.26 -29.80
C GLY A 468 6.80 9.12 -29.77
N THR A 469 5.97 9.12 -30.83
CA THR A 469 4.71 9.87 -30.86
C THR A 469 3.71 9.30 -29.87
N VAL A 470 3.32 10.15 -28.90
CA VAL A 470 2.39 9.81 -27.81
C VAL A 470 0.97 10.13 -28.23
N LEU A 471 0.04 9.20 -27.98
CA LEU A 471 -1.40 9.42 -28.05
C LEU A 471 -1.91 10.11 -26.78
N MET A 472 -1.70 9.47 -25.65
CA MET A 472 -2.15 9.92 -24.34
C MET A 472 -1.06 9.73 -23.30
N ALA A 473 -0.99 10.64 -22.34
CA ALA A 473 -0.05 10.59 -21.22
C ALA A 473 -0.74 10.83 -19.88
N GLY A 474 -0.14 10.29 -18.84
CA GLY A 474 -0.46 10.49 -17.45
C GLY A 474 0.81 10.41 -16.59
N PRO A 475 0.70 10.51 -15.27
CA PRO A 475 1.87 10.57 -14.39
C PRO A 475 2.80 9.35 -14.47
N ARG A 476 2.25 8.18 -14.79
CA ARG A 476 2.98 6.89 -14.70
C ARG A 476 2.90 6.06 -15.97
N ALA A 477 2.18 6.52 -17.00
CA ALA A 477 2.01 5.79 -18.24
C ALA A 477 1.92 6.71 -19.45
N LYS A 478 2.32 6.19 -20.63
CA LYS A 478 2.11 6.79 -21.94
C LYS A 478 1.61 5.74 -22.89
N VAL A 479 0.62 6.09 -23.71
CA VAL A 479 0.18 5.28 -24.86
C VAL A 479 0.75 5.93 -26.13
N TYR A 480 1.37 5.14 -26.98
CA TYR A 480 2.02 5.59 -28.19
C TYR A 480 1.20 5.21 -29.43
N LEU A 481 1.08 6.14 -30.37
CA LEU A 481 0.72 5.84 -31.76
C LEU A 481 1.92 5.22 -32.52
N SER A 482 3.12 5.63 -32.14
CA SER A 482 4.39 5.16 -32.68
C SER A 482 5.39 5.08 -31.52
N ASP A 483 5.72 3.89 -31.05
CA ASP A 483 6.63 3.72 -29.92
C ASP A 483 8.07 4.14 -30.26
N PRO A 484 8.93 4.41 -29.26
CA PRO A 484 10.27 4.96 -29.51
C PRO A 484 11.30 3.95 -30.05
N ILE A 485 10.96 2.66 -30.20
CA ILE A 485 11.91 1.62 -30.61
C ILE A 485 11.56 1.05 -31.98
N GLY A 486 10.30 0.77 -32.25
CA GLY A 486 9.86 0.08 -33.48
C GLY A 486 8.79 0.82 -34.26
N GLY A 487 8.34 1.97 -33.78
CA GLY A 487 7.27 2.72 -34.43
C GLY A 487 5.91 2.03 -34.41
N TRP A 488 5.65 1.19 -33.44
CA TRP A 488 4.42 0.41 -33.28
C TRP A 488 3.45 1.09 -32.31
N ILE A 489 2.15 0.79 -32.40
CA ILE A 489 1.24 1.10 -31.30
C ILE A 489 1.72 0.35 -30.05
N GLY A 490 1.82 1.06 -28.93
CA GLY A 490 2.31 0.48 -27.69
C GLY A 490 2.03 1.37 -26.49
N PHE A 491 2.58 0.99 -25.35
CA PHE A 491 2.52 1.80 -24.13
C PHE A 491 3.78 1.62 -23.28
N SER A 492 4.09 2.62 -22.49
CA SER A 492 5.06 2.50 -21.40
C SER A 492 4.38 2.74 -20.05
N ARG A 493 4.88 2.07 -19.02
CA ARG A 493 4.51 2.28 -17.63
C ARG A 493 5.69 2.00 -16.73
N ASP A 494 5.93 2.85 -15.74
CA ASP A 494 7.03 2.71 -14.77
C ASP A 494 8.38 2.31 -15.41
N GLY A 495 8.69 2.86 -16.59
CA GLY A 495 9.94 2.59 -17.33
C GLY A 495 9.94 1.33 -18.22
N TYR A 496 8.88 0.52 -18.23
CA TYR A 496 8.76 -0.64 -19.12
C TYR A 496 7.97 -0.29 -20.38
N LEU A 497 8.48 -0.69 -21.55
CA LEU A 497 7.84 -0.53 -22.86
C LEU A 497 7.21 -1.84 -23.32
N PHE A 498 5.96 -1.78 -23.74
CA PHE A 498 5.22 -2.89 -24.33
C PHE A 498 4.64 -2.45 -25.68
N THR A 499 4.74 -3.32 -26.70
CA THR A 499 4.27 -3.02 -28.05
C THR A 499 3.25 -4.04 -28.54
N PHE A 500 2.22 -3.56 -29.24
CA PHE A 500 1.24 -4.42 -29.90
C PHE A 500 1.69 -4.94 -31.27
N ARG A 501 2.85 -4.50 -31.76
CA ARG A 501 3.39 -4.87 -33.08
C ARG A 501 2.41 -4.57 -34.22
N TYR A 502 1.68 -3.48 -34.11
CA TYR A 502 0.80 -2.96 -35.14
C TYR A 502 1.22 -1.55 -35.52
N LYS A 503 1.19 -1.25 -36.82
CA LYS A 503 1.49 0.05 -37.39
C LYS A 503 0.44 0.39 -38.44
N GLY A 504 -0.29 1.49 -38.26
CA GLY A 504 -1.26 1.97 -39.24
C GLY A 504 -0.59 2.50 -40.51
N GLN A 505 -1.32 2.50 -41.62
CA GLN A 505 -0.82 3.01 -42.90
C GLN A 505 -1.28 4.46 -43.09
N PRO A 506 -0.38 5.39 -43.41
CA PRO A 506 -0.74 6.78 -43.67
C PRO A 506 -1.90 6.90 -44.70
N GLY A 507 -2.87 7.76 -44.40
CA GLY A 507 -4.08 7.97 -45.21
C GLY A 507 -5.21 6.99 -44.99
N VAL A 508 -4.99 5.87 -44.28
CA VAL A 508 -6.04 4.89 -43.95
C VAL A 508 -6.77 5.31 -42.68
N THR A 509 -8.10 5.16 -42.68
CA THR A 509 -8.92 5.35 -41.47
C THR A 509 -9.27 4.02 -40.88
N GLU A 510 -9.06 3.86 -39.57
CA GLU A 510 -9.30 2.63 -38.81
C GLU A 510 -10.00 2.92 -37.49
N HIS A 511 -10.80 1.97 -37.05
CA HIS A 511 -11.36 1.95 -35.70
C HIS A 511 -10.42 1.18 -34.77
N ILE A 512 -9.96 1.84 -33.70
CA ILE A 512 -9.05 1.27 -32.70
C ILE A 512 -9.82 1.06 -31.39
N THR A 513 -9.69 -0.15 -30.84
CA THR A 513 -10.15 -0.46 -29.49
C THR A 513 -9.01 -0.98 -28.64
N ILE A 514 -8.79 -0.39 -27.47
CA ILE A 514 -7.87 -0.88 -26.46
C ILE A 514 -8.67 -1.33 -25.24
N LYS A 515 -8.52 -2.61 -24.86
CA LYS A 515 -9.14 -3.17 -23.64
C LYS A 515 -8.08 -3.52 -22.62
N GLY A 516 -8.25 -3.07 -21.39
CA GLY A 516 -7.35 -3.36 -20.29
C GLY A 516 -8.05 -4.02 -19.11
N THR A 517 -7.48 -5.14 -18.67
CA THR A 517 -7.87 -5.84 -17.45
C THR A 517 -6.66 -5.96 -16.52
N ASN A 518 -6.86 -6.43 -15.30
CA ASN A 518 -5.76 -6.71 -14.39
C ASN A 518 -4.87 -7.89 -14.83
N LYS A 519 -5.16 -8.52 -15.97
CA LYS A 519 -4.40 -9.67 -16.53
C LYS A 519 -3.80 -9.40 -17.88
N ASN A 520 -4.36 -8.48 -18.67
CA ASN A 520 -3.94 -8.24 -20.05
C ASN A 520 -4.28 -6.82 -20.52
N THR A 521 -3.63 -6.45 -21.63
CA THR A 521 -4.04 -5.30 -22.46
C THR A 521 -4.12 -5.75 -23.90
N ALA A 522 -5.27 -5.60 -24.53
CA ALA A 522 -5.55 -6.07 -25.88
C ALA A 522 -5.82 -4.91 -26.83
N LEU A 523 -5.27 -5.02 -28.05
CA LEU A 523 -5.52 -4.10 -29.18
C LEU A 523 -6.41 -4.78 -30.20
N TYR A 524 -7.47 -4.08 -30.60
CA TYR A 524 -8.33 -4.43 -31.75
C TYR A 524 -8.25 -3.33 -32.80
N VAL A 525 -8.27 -3.73 -34.06
CA VAL A 525 -8.34 -2.85 -35.21
C VAL A 525 -9.54 -3.29 -36.06
N ASN A 526 -10.48 -2.39 -36.33
CA ASN A 526 -11.71 -2.69 -37.04
C ASN A 526 -12.41 -3.93 -36.46
N ASP A 527 -12.56 -3.97 -35.13
CA ASP A 527 -13.14 -5.05 -34.31
C ASP A 527 -12.40 -6.40 -34.35
N LYS A 528 -11.26 -6.48 -35.02
CA LYS A 528 -10.43 -7.70 -35.04
C LYS A 528 -9.31 -7.61 -34.01
N LEU A 529 -9.17 -8.64 -33.21
CA LEU A 529 -8.06 -8.76 -32.27
C LEU A 529 -6.74 -8.82 -33.04
N VAL A 530 -5.87 -7.84 -32.82
CA VAL A 530 -4.53 -7.77 -33.39
C VAL A 530 -3.51 -8.39 -32.44
N HIS A 531 -3.54 -8.01 -31.18
CA HIS A 531 -2.61 -8.49 -30.17
C HIS A 531 -3.24 -8.44 -28.77
N ASP A 532 -2.97 -9.49 -28.01
CA ASP A 532 -3.34 -9.61 -26.60
C ASP A 532 -2.07 -9.76 -25.76
N LEU A 533 -1.66 -8.68 -25.13
CA LEU A 533 -0.50 -8.65 -24.23
C LEU A 533 -0.92 -9.21 -22.88
N LYS A 534 -0.85 -10.53 -22.74
CA LYS A 534 -1.15 -11.22 -21.49
C LYS A 534 0.02 -11.11 -20.52
N TYR A 535 -0.29 -11.16 -19.26
CA TYR A 535 0.66 -11.52 -18.24
C TYR A 535 1.36 -12.82 -18.63
N GLY A 536 2.65 -12.86 -18.43
CA GLY A 536 3.46 -14.00 -18.89
C GLY A 536 4.60 -14.32 -17.93
N ILE A 537 5.15 -15.51 -18.09
CA ILE A 537 6.38 -15.91 -17.44
C ILE A 537 7.54 -15.53 -18.36
N GLY A 538 8.47 -14.72 -17.84
CA GLY A 538 9.73 -14.41 -18.50
C GLY A 538 10.79 -15.41 -18.06
N TYR A 539 11.60 -15.88 -19.03
CA TYR A 539 12.76 -16.73 -18.76
C TYR A 539 14.02 -15.95 -19.13
N LYS A 540 14.98 -15.93 -18.24
CA LYS A 540 16.34 -15.56 -18.59
C LYS A 540 17.07 -16.77 -19.19
N ALA A 541 18.10 -16.54 -20.01
CA ALA A 541 18.90 -17.58 -20.65
C ALA A 541 19.54 -18.57 -19.64
N ASP A 542 19.74 -18.15 -18.41
CA ASP A 542 20.30 -18.88 -17.29
C ASP A 542 19.28 -19.69 -16.46
N LYS A 543 18.10 -19.99 -17.04
CA LYS A 543 17.00 -20.76 -16.43
C LYS A 543 16.19 -20.03 -15.37
N LYS A 544 16.33 -18.72 -15.23
CA LYS A 544 15.53 -17.97 -14.28
C LYS A 544 14.20 -17.56 -14.82
N THR A 545 13.20 -17.76 -13.99
CA THR A 545 11.82 -17.44 -14.28
C THR A 545 11.40 -16.23 -13.48
N TYR A 546 10.91 -15.19 -14.11
CA TYR A 546 10.22 -14.10 -13.45
C TYR A 546 8.93 -13.79 -14.22
N ARG A 547 7.96 -13.26 -13.50
CA ARG A 547 6.66 -12.94 -14.07
C ARG A 547 6.65 -11.47 -14.51
N ILE A 548 6.18 -11.23 -15.74
CA ILE A 548 6.08 -9.88 -16.31
C ILE A 548 4.61 -9.52 -16.45
N VAL A 549 4.20 -8.45 -15.82
CA VAL A 549 2.84 -7.89 -15.93
C VAL A 549 2.79 -6.97 -17.15
N ARG A 550 1.91 -7.26 -18.12
CA ARG A 550 1.73 -6.51 -19.37
C ARG A 550 0.37 -5.83 -19.41
N THR A 551 0.03 -5.16 -18.32
CA THR A 551 -1.24 -4.45 -18.14
C THR A 551 -1.02 -2.95 -18.23
N LEU A 552 -2.06 -2.20 -18.51
CA LEU A 552 -2.03 -0.75 -18.61
C LEU A 552 -3.22 -0.18 -17.83
N VAL A 553 -2.94 0.64 -16.84
CA VAL A 553 -3.90 1.62 -16.32
C VAL A 553 -3.89 2.78 -17.31
N PHE A 554 -4.99 3.00 -18.04
CA PHE A 554 -4.99 3.87 -19.20
C PHE A 554 -4.85 5.35 -18.78
N PRO A 555 -3.84 6.08 -19.28
CA PRO A 555 -3.65 7.49 -18.94
C PRO A 555 -4.67 8.37 -19.67
N LEU A 556 -5.21 9.40 -18.98
CA LEU A 556 -6.21 10.33 -19.54
C LEU A 556 -5.87 11.80 -19.31
N GLN A 557 -4.67 12.12 -18.78
CA GLN A 557 -4.38 13.49 -18.37
C GLN A 557 -4.16 14.44 -19.54
N GLN A 558 -3.39 14.00 -20.54
CA GLN A 558 -2.98 14.86 -21.65
C GLN A 558 -2.74 14.06 -22.92
N THR A 559 -3.12 14.61 -24.09
CA THR A 559 -2.65 14.09 -25.39
C THR A 559 -1.20 14.45 -25.64
N GLY A 560 -0.53 13.63 -26.48
CA GLY A 560 0.73 14.00 -27.06
C GLY A 560 0.60 14.96 -28.25
N ASP A 561 1.72 15.16 -28.93
CA ASP A 561 1.81 15.94 -30.18
C ASP A 561 1.88 14.96 -31.35
N PHE A 562 0.75 14.76 -32.04
CA PHE A 562 0.59 13.83 -33.16
C PHE A 562 -0.02 14.50 -34.40
N LYS A 563 0.19 13.91 -35.59
CA LYS A 563 -0.31 14.42 -36.87
C LYS A 563 -1.60 13.72 -37.33
N SER A 564 -1.82 12.49 -36.89
CA SER A 564 -3.00 11.71 -37.22
C SER A 564 -4.28 12.40 -36.73
N LYS A 565 -5.36 12.24 -37.48
CA LYS A 565 -6.68 12.76 -37.07
C LYS A 565 -7.40 11.72 -36.25
N ILE A 566 -7.71 12.05 -35.00
CA ILE A 566 -8.41 11.17 -34.07
C ILE A 566 -9.78 11.75 -33.75
N THR A 567 -10.81 10.93 -33.91
CA THR A 567 -12.21 11.28 -33.66
C THR A 567 -12.90 10.19 -32.88
N GLN A 568 -14.11 10.47 -32.35
CA GLN A 568 -14.98 9.53 -31.62
C GLN A 568 -14.29 8.90 -30.41
N PHE A 569 -13.35 9.60 -29.80
CA PHE A 569 -12.63 9.06 -28.64
C PHE A 569 -13.58 8.87 -27.46
N LYS A 570 -13.62 7.64 -26.96
CA LYS A 570 -14.43 7.27 -25.81
C LYS A 570 -13.62 6.34 -24.89
N ALA A 571 -13.49 6.70 -23.62
CA ALA A 571 -12.87 5.88 -22.59
C ALA A 571 -13.91 5.60 -21.50
N ARG A 572 -14.12 4.32 -21.14
CA ARG A 572 -15.12 3.90 -20.17
C ARG A 572 -14.68 2.70 -19.35
N LYS A 573 -15.29 2.55 -18.19
CA LYS A 573 -15.25 1.32 -17.40
C LYS A 573 -16.17 0.26 -18.03
N LEU A 574 -15.77 -1.02 -17.96
CA LEU A 574 -16.55 -2.18 -18.37
C LEU A 574 -17.38 -2.73 -17.23
#